data_f74036ae16cf8901a9a500ce86f033b0
#
_entry.id   f74036ae16cf8901a9a500ce86f033b0
#
_cell.length_a   1.000
_cell.length_b   1.000
_cell.length_c   1.000
_cell.angle_alpha   90.00
_cell.angle_beta   90.00
_cell.angle_gamma   90.00
#
_symmetry.space_group_name_H-M   'P 1'
#
loop_
_entity.id
_entity.type
_entity.pdbx_description
1 polymer ?
#
loop_
_entity_poly.entity_id
_entity_poly.type
_entity_poly.pdbx_seq_one_letter_code
_entity_poly.pdbx_strand_id
1 'polypeptide(L)'
;MLSTVKQKTVVFSFSKKHGFTLVEIIVACAVVIALFAGAVFIGHNLLENGRYNKAKTDIATIDTAVRQYFFDTGNPVDNLETLTKKNGEYGPWLDTDALKDPWDQDYFYTCYGNGIYYVLSYGSNKELDSNPVNIPDCVQGDDIGICSIYSGQNIIRYSDGKEILYNK
;
A
#
# COMPACT_ATOMS: atom_id res chain seq x y z
N MET A 1 24.94 -85.01 -19.91
CA MET A 1 24.20 -84.10 -19.02
C MET A 1 23.99 -82.76 -19.78
N LEU A 2 22.78 -82.60 -20.37
CA LEU A 2 22.37 -81.35 -21.02
C LEU A 2 21.48 -80.56 -20.10
N SER A 3 21.98 -79.42 -19.63
CA SER A 3 21.19 -78.49 -18.79
C SER A 3 20.33 -77.59 -19.67
N THR A 4 19.00 -77.74 -19.52
CA THR A 4 18.01 -76.91 -20.25
C THR A 4 17.91 -75.54 -19.61
N VAL A 5 18.38 -74.51 -20.37
CA VAL A 5 18.23 -73.09 -19.93
C VAL A 5 16.75 -72.69 -20.22
N LYS A 6 16.00 -72.42 -19.15
CA LYS A 6 14.64 -71.91 -19.19
C LYS A 6 14.71 -70.39 -19.52
N GLN A 7 14.39 -70.00 -20.75
CA GLN A 7 14.21 -68.58 -21.11
C GLN A 7 12.93 -68.03 -20.44
N LYS A 8 13.10 -67.01 -19.61
CA LYS A 8 12.01 -66.29 -18.95
C LYS A 8 11.52 -65.19 -19.90
N THR A 9 10.42 -65.43 -20.59
CA THR A 9 9.79 -64.42 -21.42
C THR A 9 9.18 -63.33 -20.55
N VAL A 10 9.77 -62.11 -20.62
CA VAL A 10 9.21 -60.94 -19.95
C VAL A 10 8.10 -60.39 -20.84
N VAL A 11 6.85 -60.59 -20.42
CA VAL A 11 5.68 -60.00 -21.09
C VAL A 11 5.52 -58.58 -20.58
N PHE A 12 5.82 -57.60 -21.41
CA PHE A 12 5.52 -56.18 -21.15
C PHE A 12 4.02 -56.00 -21.36
N SER A 13 3.29 -55.89 -20.27
CA SER A 13 1.88 -55.47 -20.28
C SER A 13 1.80 -53.97 -20.56
N PHE A 14 1.44 -53.56 -21.76
CA PHE A 14 1.09 -52.19 -22.07
C PHE A 14 -0.26 -51.88 -21.45
N SER A 15 -0.27 -51.12 -20.35
CA SER A 15 -1.48 -50.54 -19.79
C SER A 15 -2.14 -49.64 -20.84
N LYS A 16 -3.41 -49.86 -21.13
CA LYS A 16 -4.19 -49.00 -22.02
C LYS A 16 -4.21 -47.61 -21.43
N LYS A 17 -3.49 -46.68 -22.05
CA LYS A 17 -3.63 -45.27 -21.74
C LYS A 17 -4.99 -44.82 -22.23
N HIS A 18 -5.88 -44.47 -21.33
CA HIS A 18 -7.12 -43.77 -21.66
C HIS A 18 -6.74 -42.36 -22.13
N GLY A 19 -7.07 -42.07 -23.39
CA GLY A 19 -6.95 -40.70 -23.92
C GLY A 19 -8.08 -39.84 -23.35
N PHE A 20 -7.81 -38.56 -23.10
CA PHE A 20 -8.83 -37.61 -22.68
C PHE A 20 -9.89 -37.42 -23.76
N THR A 21 -11.15 -37.32 -23.36
CA THR A 21 -12.22 -36.96 -24.27
C THR A 21 -12.22 -35.47 -24.55
N LEU A 22 -12.70 -35.06 -25.73
CA LEU A 22 -12.83 -33.65 -26.11
C LEU A 22 -13.67 -32.87 -25.09
N VAL A 23 -14.74 -33.51 -24.59
CA VAL A 23 -15.63 -32.91 -23.57
C VAL A 23 -14.90 -32.65 -22.24
N GLU A 24 -14.03 -33.57 -21.81
CA GLU A 24 -13.28 -33.46 -20.58
C GLU A 24 -12.31 -32.28 -20.65
N ILE A 25 -11.66 -32.06 -21.78
CA ILE A 25 -10.79 -30.89 -22.00
C ILE A 25 -11.61 -29.59 -21.98
N ILE A 26 -12.78 -29.55 -22.63
CA ILE A 26 -13.62 -28.34 -22.64
C ILE A 26 -14.10 -28.01 -21.23
N VAL A 27 -14.53 -28.99 -20.47
CA VAL A 27 -14.97 -28.78 -19.07
C VAL A 27 -13.80 -28.31 -18.20
N ALA A 28 -12.62 -28.94 -18.35
CA ALA A 28 -11.44 -28.52 -17.60
C ALA A 28 -11.06 -27.06 -17.92
N CYS A 29 -11.05 -26.67 -19.21
CA CYS A 29 -10.80 -25.29 -19.61
C CYS A 29 -11.85 -24.31 -19.03
N ALA A 30 -13.12 -24.66 -19.06
CA ALA A 30 -14.19 -23.82 -18.50
C ALA A 30 -14.01 -23.59 -16.99
N VAL A 31 -13.65 -24.61 -16.23
CA VAL A 31 -13.36 -24.50 -14.79
C VAL A 31 -12.14 -23.61 -14.53
N VAL A 32 -11.07 -23.80 -15.30
CA VAL A 32 -9.86 -22.97 -15.18
C VAL A 32 -10.18 -21.51 -15.44
N ILE A 33 -10.92 -21.18 -16.50
CA ILE A 33 -11.31 -19.81 -16.84
C ILE A 33 -12.16 -19.20 -15.70
N ALA A 34 -13.11 -19.94 -15.14
CA ALA A 34 -13.94 -19.47 -14.04
C ALA A 34 -13.11 -19.15 -12.77
N LEU A 35 -12.13 -19.98 -12.44
CA LEU A 35 -11.24 -19.77 -11.31
C LEU A 35 -10.33 -18.55 -11.53
N PHE A 36 -9.79 -18.37 -12.75
CA PHE A 36 -8.98 -17.19 -13.06
C PHE A 36 -9.76 -15.88 -12.97
N ALA A 37 -11.00 -15.86 -13.47
CA ALA A 37 -11.85 -14.68 -13.37
C ALA A 37 -12.08 -14.25 -11.91
N GLY A 38 -12.36 -15.22 -11.02
CA GLY A 38 -12.48 -14.95 -9.57
C GLY A 38 -11.18 -14.43 -8.94
N ALA A 39 -10.04 -15.03 -9.29
CA ALA A 39 -8.76 -14.64 -8.73
C ALA A 39 -8.34 -13.20 -9.11
N VAL A 40 -8.60 -12.76 -10.34
CA VAL A 40 -8.29 -11.40 -10.81
C VAL A 40 -9.13 -10.38 -10.04
N PHE A 41 -10.41 -10.62 -9.83
CA PHE A 41 -11.31 -9.71 -9.11
C PHE A 41 -10.88 -9.53 -7.64
N ILE A 42 -10.55 -10.62 -6.96
CA ILE A 42 -10.09 -10.57 -5.55
C ILE A 42 -8.72 -9.89 -5.48
N GLY A 43 -7.82 -10.18 -6.41
CA GLY A 43 -6.47 -9.62 -6.44
C GLY A 43 -6.45 -8.10 -6.56
N HIS A 44 -7.32 -7.52 -7.39
CA HIS A 44 -7.41 -6.06 -7.53
C HIS A 44 -7.80 -5.38 -6.20
N ASN A 45 -8.82 -5.88 -5.51
CA ASN A 45 -9.25 -5.31 -4.23
C ASN A 45 -8.18 -5.42 -3.14
N LEU A 46 -7.42 -6.52 -3.11
CA LEU A 46 -6.33 -6.70 -2.16
C LEU A 46 -5.18 -5.71 -2.41
N LEU A 47 -4.85 -5.44 -3.67
CA LEU A 47 -3.81 -4.47 -4.03
C LEU A 47 -4.20 -3.04 -3.64
N GLU A 48 -5.44 -2.62 -3.90
CA GLU A 48 -5.92 -1.29 -3.51
C GLU A 48 -5.95 -1.13 -1.98
N ASN A 49 -6.43 -2.11 -1.24
CA ASN A 49 -6.37 -2.09 0.23
C ASN A 49 -4.92 -2.04 0.74
N GLY A 50 -4.00 -2.73 0.07
CA GLY A 50 -2.58 -2.68 0.39
C GLY A 50 -1.98 -1.28 0.19
N ARG A 51 -2.28 -0.62 -0.93
CA ARG A 51 -1.88 0.76 -1.22
C ARG A 51 -2.42 1.74 -0.18
N TYR A 52 -3.70 1.61 0.14
CA TYR A 52 -4.35 2.44 1.14
C TYR A 52 -3.70 2.34 2.52
N ASN A 53 -3.44 1.12 2.99
CA ASN A 53 -2.76 0.90 4.26
C ASN A 53 -1.31 1.41 4.24
N LYS A 54 -0.62 1.27 3.10
CA LYS A 54 0.72 1.83 2.93
C LYS A 54 0.69 3.35 3.04
N ALA A 55 -0.22 4.04 2.34
CA ALA A 55 -0.34 5.49 2.43
C ALA A 55 -0.57 5.98 3.86
N LYS A 56 -1.42 5.30 4.64
CA LYS A 56 -1.62 5.60 6.06
C LYS A 56 -0.32 5.49 6.88
N THR A 57 0.45 4.45 6.64
CA THR A 57 1.71 4.23 7.34
C THR A 57 2.75 5.28 6.94
N ASP A 58 2.84 5.60 5.67
CA ASP A 58 3.77 6.60 5.14
C ASP A 58 3.44 7.99 5.73
N ILE A 59 2.16 8.38 5.76
CA ILE A 59 1.71 9.66 6.37
C ILE A 59 2.05 9.71 7.86
N ALA A 60 1.89 8.63 8.62
CA ALA A 60 2.29 8.59 10.02
C ALA A 60 3.81 8.71 10.20
N THR A 61 4.58 8.18 9.26
CA THR A 61 6.05 8.33 9.25
C THR A 61 6.45 9.77 8.93
N ILE A 62 5.80 10.39 7.93
CA ILE A 62 6.02 11.80 7.59
C ILE A 62 5.66 12.71 8.78
N ASP A 63 4.51 12.48 9.43
CA ASP A 63 4.11 13.23 10.65
C ASP A 63 5.17 13.15 11.75
N THR A 64 5.71 11.96 11.97
CA THR A 64 6.78 11.77 12.95
C THR A 64 8.04 12.53 12.56
N ALA A 65 8.44 12.50 11.28
CA ALA A 65 9.60 13.21 10.77
C ALA A 65 9.43 14.74 10.86
N VAL A 66 8.24 15.26 10.54
CA VAL A 66 7.90 16.69 10.67
C VAL A 66 8.04 17.16 12.12
N ARG A 67 7.54 16.39 13.09
CA ARG A 67 7.66 16.72 14.51
C ARG A 67 9.09 16.65 15.00
N GLN A 68 9.83 15.62 14.59
CA GLN A 68 11.23 15.47 14.98
C GLN A 68 12.08 16.64 14.44
N TYR A 69 11.85 17.04 13.18
CA TYR A 69 12.48 18.21 12.61
C TYR A 69 12.22 19.47 13.45
N PHE A 70 10.95 19.71 13.81
CA PHE A 70 10.58 20.85 14.64
C PHE A 70 11.23 20.78 16.04
N PHE A 71 11.28 19.59 16.64
CA PHE A 71 11.92 19.39 17.93
C PHE A 71 13.43 19.68 17.88
N ASP A 72 14.10 19.23 16.83
CA ASP A 72 15.56 19.37 16.67
C ASP A 72 15.96 20.79 16.28
N THR A 73 15.17 21.49 15.47
CA THR A 73 15.54 22.79 14.86
C THR A 73 14.80 24.00 15.46
N GLY A 74 13.67 23.77 16.13
CA GLY A 74 12.78 24.83 16.62
C GLY A 74 11.99 25.55 15.51
N ASN A 75 12.13 25.13 14.25
CA ASN A 75 11.50 25.77 13.09
C ASN A 75 10.46 24.87 12.45
N PRO A 76 9.38 25.45 11.87
CA PRO A 76 8.45 24.69 11.05
C PRO A 76 9.13 24.16 9.79
N VAL A 77 8.60 23.08 9.25
CA VAL A 77 9.02 22.51 7.95
C VAL A 77 8.42 23.37 6.83
N ASP A 78 9.25 23.83 5.90
CA ASP A 78 8.77 24.59 4.74
C ASP A 78 8.17 23.68 3.67
N ASN A 79 8.83 22.54 3.42
CA ASN A 79 8.39 21.52 2.48
C ASN A 79 8.96 20.15 2.89
N LEU A 80 8.35 19.07 2.41
CA LEU A 80 8.77 17.71 2.77
C LEU A 80 10.19 17.37 2.29
N GLU A 81 10.67 17.97 1.22
CA GLU A 81 12.05 17.77 0.76
C GLU A 81 13.09 18.23 1.80
N THR A 82 12.75 19.17 2.65
CA THR A 82 13.63 19.63 3.75
C THR A 82 13.96 18.48 4.69
N LEU A 83 13.02 17.56 4.90
CA LEU A 83 13.18 16.40 5.79
C LEU A 83 14.18 15.36 5.25
N THR A 84 14.43 15.35 3.94
CA THR A 84 15.38 14.40 3.32
C THR A 84 16.82 14.90 3.33
N LYS A 85 17.05 16.13 3.77
CA LYS A 85 18.36 16.78 3.77
C LYS A 85 18.91 16.89 5.18
N LYS A 86 20.23 16.88 5.32
CA LYS A 86 20.87 17.20 6.58
C LYS A 86 20.80 18.70 6.87
N ASN A 87 20.54 19.04 8.14
CA ASN A 87 20.57 20.40 8.64
C ASN A 87 21.57 20.48 9.81
N GLY A 88 22.81 20.84 9.51
CA GLY A 88 23.90 20.84 10.48
C GLY A 88 24.21 19.43 11.01
N GLU A 89 24.02 19.23 12.31
CA GLU A 89 24.22 17.94 12.98
C GLU A 89 23.00 17.02 12.92
N TYR A 90 21.84 17.54 12.49
CA TYR A 90 20.56 16.85 12.48
C TYR A 90 20.18 16.32 11.10
N GLY A 91 19.31 15.29 11.08
CA GLY A 91 18.75 14.72 9.88
C GLY A 91 19.68 13.74 9.12
N PRO A 92 19.23 13.22 8.00
CA PRO A 92 17.88 13.37 7.44
C PRO A 92 16.83 12.69 8.34
N TRP A 93 15.61 13.19 8.32
CA TRP A 93 14.47 12.66 9.10
C TRP A 93 13.58 11.75 8.28
N LEU A 94 13.70 11.83 6.97
CA LEU A 94 12.87 11.07 6.03
C LEU A 94 13.72 10.61 4.83
N ASP A 95 13.46 9.43 4.32
CA ASP A 95 14.06 8.97 3.09
C ASP A 95 13.39 9.62 1.87
N THR A 96 14.16 9.85 0.80
CA THR A 96 13.66 10.48 -0.43
C THR A 96 12.51 9.70 -1.06
N ASP A 97 12.55 8.36 -0.98
CA ASP A 97 11.52 7.49 -1.53
C ASP A 97 10.18 7.60 -0.78
N ALA A 98 10.20 8.13 0.44
CA ALA A 98 8.99 8.34 1.24
C ALA A 98 8.20 9.61 0.88
N LEU A 99 8.67 10.39 -0.10
CA LEU A 99 7.96 11.56 -0.60
C LEU A 99 6.81 11.23 -1.56
N LYS A 100 6.76 9.99 -2.07
CA LYS A 100 5.75 9.53 -3.02
C LYS A 100 4.78 8.55 -2.37
N ASP A 101 3.52 8.75 -2.71
CA ASP A 101 2.45 7.87 -2.29
C ASP A 101 2.40 6.57 -3.14
N PRO A 102 1.59 5.56 -2.75
CA PRO A 102 1.46 4.30 -3.48
C PRO A 102 0.86 4.41 -4.89
N TRP A 103 0.32 5.57 -5.27
CA TRP A 103 -0.20 5.87 -6.61
C TRP A 103 0.75 6.74 -7.44
N ASP A 104 2.01 6.92 -6.95
CA ASP A 104 3.09 7.67 -7.60
C ASP A 104 2.82 9.18 -7.70
N GLN A 105 2.07 9.72 -6.72
CA GLN A 105 1.90 11.15 -6.52
C GLN A 105 2.78 11.62 -5.34
N ASP A 106 3.18 12.88 -5.36
CA ASP A 106 3.87 13.47 -4.21
C ASP A 106 2.86 13.73 -3.08
N TYR A 107 3.26 13.47 -1.83
CA TYR A 107 2.44 13.84 -0.69
C TYR A 107 2.27 15.35 -0.62
N PHE A 108 1.03 15.80 -0.50
CA PHE A 108 0.73 17.19 -0.25
C PHE A 108 1.06 17.58 1.18
N TYR A 109 1.77 18.69 1.33
CA TYR A 109 2.12 19.25 2.62
C TYR A 109 1.86 20.73 2.63
N THR A 110 1.27 21.25 3.70
CA THR A 110 1.15 22.67 3.96
C THR A 110 1.21 22.95 5.45
N CYS A 111 1.82 24.05 5.81
CA CYS A 111 1.91 24.53 7.18
C CYS A 111 1.33 25.93 7.29
N TYR A 112 0.52 26.16 8.29
CA TYR A 112 -0.05 27.45 8.61
C TYR A 112 0.72 28.13 9.75
N GLY A 113 0.74 29.45 9.76
CA GLY A 113 1.48 30.26 10.75
C GLY A 113 1.09 30.07 12.21
N ASN A 114 0.01 29.35 12.49
CA ASN A 114 -0.43 28.95 13.83
C ASN A 114 0.16 27.61 14.30
N GLY A 115 1.08 27.01 13.53
CA GLY A 115 1.69 25.73 13.84
C GLY A 115 0.87 24.50 13.45
N ILE A 116 -0.24 24.69 12.75
CA ILE A 116 -1.04 23.60 12.17
C ILE A 116 -0.45 23.22 10.81
N TYR A 117 -0.28 21.94 10.55
CA TYR A 117 0.15 21.42 9.26
C TYR A 117 -0.70 20.24 8.81
N TYR A 118 -0.70 20.02 7.51
CA TYR A 118 -1.43 18.94 6.85
C TYR A 118 -0.46 18.12 6.02
N VAL A 119 -0.65 16.81 6.07
CA VAL A 119 0.00 15.85 5.17
C VAL A 119 -1.09 15.02 4.55
N LEU A 120 -1.20 15.02 3.23
CA LEU A 120 -2.24 14.34 2.47
C LEU A 120 -1.66 13.53 1.32
N SER A 121 -2.26 12.38 1.02
CA SER A 121 -2.20 11.69 -0.27
C SER A 121 -3.51 11.93 -0.98
N TYR A 122 -3.46 12.14 -2.29
CA TYR A 122 -4.64 12.32 -3.15
C TYR A 122 -5.43 11.03 -3.41
N GLY A 123 -5.01 9.91 -2.84
CA GLY A 123 -5.68 8.63 -3.00
C GLY A 123 -5.63 8.07 -4.42
N SER A 124 -6.61 7.22 -4.71
CA SER A 124 -6.65 6.47 -5.98
C SER A 124 -7.10 7.31 -7.18
N ASN A 125 -7.91 8.34 -6.96
CA ASN A 125 -8.40 9.24 -8.01
C ASN A 125 -7.35 10.27 -8.42
N LYS A 126 -6.31 10.52 -7.59
CA LYS A 126 -5.23 11.50 -7.79
C LYS A 126 -5.71 12.95 -7.84
N GLU A 127 -6.85 13.25 -7.28
CA GLU A 127 -7.44 14.57 -7.18
C GLU A 127 -7.56 15.01 -5.73
N LEU A 128 -7.36 16.29 -5.45
CA LEU A 128 -7.51 16.84 -4.11
C LEU A 128 -8.99 17.03 -3.78
N ASP A 129 -9.58 16.11 -3.06
CA ASP A 129 -10.96 16.17 -2.58
C ASP A 129 -11.08 16.94 -1.26
N SER A 130 -9.98 17.02 -0.51
CA SER A 130 -9.91 17.58 0.83
C SER A 130 -9.85 19.08 0.82
N ASN A 131 -10.45 19.70 1.85
CA ASN A 131 -10.30 21.13 2.13
C ASN A 131 -9.52 21.33 3.42
N PRO A 132 -8.21 21.58 3.38
CA PRO A 132 -7.37 21.71 4.55
C PRO A 132 -7.72 22.91 5.45
N VAL A 133 -8.65 23.79 5.04
CA VAL A 133 -9.10 24.93 5.85
C VAL A 133 -10.25 24.54 6.80
N ASN A 134 -10.98 23.47 6.51
CA ASN A 134 -12.13 23.06 7.31
C ASN A 134 -11.76 21.99 8.35
N ILE A 135 -11.38 22.42 9.55
CA ILE A 135 -11.25 21.54 10.72
C ILE A 135 -12.66 21.40 11.36
N PRO A 136 -13.19 20.19 11.63
CA PRO A 136 -12.55 18.87 11.62
C PRO A 136 -12.60 18.09 10.30
N ASP A 137 -13.31 18.55 9.28
CA ASP A 137 -13.53 17.83 8.01
C ASP A 137 -12.42 18.15 6.99
N CYS A 138 -11.17 18.17 7.45
CA CYS A 138 -10.05 18.57 6.60
C CYS A 138 -9.64 17.51 5.58
N VAL A 139 -10.07 16.25 5.73
CA VAL A 139 -9.80 15.16 4.80
C VAL A 139 -11.11 14.59 4.29
N GLN A 140 -11.31 14.54 2.98
CA GLN A 140 -12.56 14.14 2.32
C GLN A 140 -12.29 13.23 1.12
N GLY A 141 -13.35 12.61 0.60
CA GLY A 141 -13.28 11.75 -0.58
C GLY A 141 -12.48 10.48 -0.32
N ASP A 142 -11.60 10.14 -1.25
CA ASP A 142 -10.62 9.06 -1.13
C ASP A 142 -9.21 9.56 -0.72
N ASP A 143 -9.08 10.86 -0.40
CA ASP A 143 -7.88 11.40 0.19
C ASP A 143 -7.55 10.72 1.52
N ILE A 144 -6.26 10.57 1.79
CA ILE A 144 -5.75 9.99 3.04
C ILE A 144 -4.83 11.02 3.67
N GLY A 145 -5.10 11.42 4.89
CA GLY A 145 -4.31 12.49 5.46
C GLY A 145 -4.35 12.65 6.95
N ILE A 146 -3.57 13.61 7.41
CA ILE A 146 -3.47 14.03 8.79
C ILE A 146 -3.45 15.55 8.87
N CYS A 147 -4.18 16.09 9.86
CA CYS A 147 -4.00 17.44 10.34
C CYS A 147 -3.35 17.38 11.73
N SER A 148 -2.29 18.11 11.94
CA SER A 148 -1.50 18.04 13.16
C SER A 148 -1.00 19.40 13.59
N ILE A 149 -0.60 19.52 14.88
CA ILE A 149 -0.04 20.73 15.47
C ILE A 149 1.35 20.43 16.02
N TYR A 150 2.33 21.33 15.77
CA TYR A 150 3.69 21.17 16.26
C TYR A 150 3.81 21.04 17.78
N SER A 151 2.89 21.64 18.56
CA SER A 151 2.93 21.62 20.02
C SER A 151 2.74 20.25 20.67
N GLY A 152 2.58 19.20 19.87
CA GLY A 152 2.63 17.81 20.34
C GLY A 152 1.44 17.31 21.17
N GLN A 153 0.49 18.17 21.50
CA GLN A 153 -0.57 17.80 22.46
C GLN A 153 -1.89 17.37 21.84
N ASN A 154 -2.17 17.69 20.59
CA ASN A 154 -3.42 17.26 19.96
C ASN A 154 -3.20 16.94 18.49
N ILE A 155 -3.36 15.69 18.16
CA ILE A 155 -3.34 15.20 16.79
C ILE A 155 -4.77 14.97 16.36
N ILE A 156 -5.17 15.68 15.33
CA ILE A 156 -6.41 15.38 14.63
C ILE A 156 -6.04 14.37 13.55
N ARG A 157 -6.67 13.22 13.58
CA ARG A 157 -6.31 12.12 12.70
C ARG A 157 -7.38 11.86 11.68
N TYR A 158 -6.90 11.52 10.48
CA TYR A 158 -7.44 10.71 9.41
C TYR A 158 -8.93 10.83 9.15
N SER A 159 -9.20 11.10 7.94
CA SER A 159 -10.40 10.59 7.34
C SER A 159 -10.02 9.58 6.27
N ASP A 160 -10.43 8.36 6.46
CA ASP A 160 -10.72 7.42 5.40
C ASP A 160 -12.24 7.41 5.15
N GLY A 161 -12.86 8.57 5.36
CA GLY A 161 -14.30 8.75 5.33
C GLY A 161 -15.04 8.19 6.57
N LYS A 162 -14.34 7.67 7.62
CA LYS A 162 -15.02 6.95 8.71
C LYS A 162 -14.54 7.19 10.14
N GLU A 163 -13.35 7.69 10.41
CA GLU A 163 -12.92 7.90 11.81
C GLU A 163 -12.13 9.19 11.99
N ILE A 164 -12.68 10.09 12.78
CA ILE A 164 -11.97 11.25 13.35
C ILE A 164 -11.73 10.93 14.82
N LEU A 165 -10.49 10.68 15.20
CA LEU A 165 -10.11 10.50 16.60
C LEU A 165 -9.50 11.79 17.14
N TYR A 166 -10.22 12.42 18.05
CA TYR A 166 -9.68 13.49 18.89
C TYR A 166 -9.04 12.86 20.14
N ASN A 167 -7.76 13.08 20.34
CA ASN A 167 -7.16 12.90 21.66
C ASN A 167 -7.18 14.25 22.39
N LYS A 168 -7.95 14.29 23.49
CA LYS A 168 -7.88 15.38 24.48
C LYS A 168 -6.62 15.29 25.31
#